data_a47f88258b7e9dd51695a4ae97dd99e9
#
_entry.id   a47f88258b7e9dd51695a4ae97dd99e9
#
_cell.length_a   1.000
_cell.length_b   1.000
_cell.length_c   1.000
_cell.angle_alpha   90.00
_cell.angle_beta   90.00
_cell.angle_gamma   90.00
#
_symmetry.space_group_name_H-M   'P 1'
#
loop_
_entity.id
_entity.type
_entity.pdbx_description
1 polymer ?
#
loop_
_entity_poly.entity_id
_entity_poly.type
_entity_poly.pdbx_seq_one_letter_code
_entity_poly.pdbx_strand_id
1 'polypeptide(L)'
;NAGGDIMASGHKSPGVPWRVAVQSPTGPAYAGELSLSGKAIATSGSYEIYYDASRRHHHLINPVSGSSPAVGSVSVVAGTAMEADTLATALSILPPSDALKLVQGLPGRECCILSPDGCIYTSPGWASFA
;
A
#
# COMPACT_ATOMS: atom_id res chain seq x y z
N ASN A 1 5.59 -11.21 -9.01
CA ASN A 1 5.02 -11.16 -7.67
C ASN A 1 5.90 -11.95 -6.71
N ALA A 2 6.36 -11.29 -5.68
CA ALA A 2 7.17 -11.88 -4.63
C ALA A 2 6.55 -11.51 -3.27
N GLY A 3 5.61 -12.36 -2.77
CA GLY A 3 4.99 -12.16 -1.47
C GLY A 3 4.09 -10.92 -1.34
N GLY A 4 3.58 -10.39 -2.44
CA GLY A 4 2.77 -9.16 -2.45
C GLY A 4 3.46 -7.97 -3.10
N ASP A 5 4.79 -8.01 -3.23
CA ASP A 5 5.54 -7.02 -3.98
C ASP A 5 5.52 -7.40 -5.47
N ILE A 6 4.89 -6.57 -6.25
CA ILE A 6 4.57 -6.87 -7.64
C ILE A 6 5.25 -5.87 -8.57
N MET A 7 5.99 -6.36 -9.56
CA MET A 7 6.43 -5.56 -10.72
C MET A 7 5.66 -5.97 -11.97
N ALA A 8 4.86 -5.06 -12.51
CA ALA A 8 4.10 -5.25 -13.74
C ALA A 8 4.90 -4.75 -14.95
N SER A 9 5.71 -5.62 -15.54
CA SER A 9 6.51 -5.28 -16.73
C SER A 9 5.71 -5.53 -18.01
N GLY A 10 5.75 -4.57 -18.93
CA GLY A 10 5.03 -4.67 -20.19
C GLY A 10 3.51 -4.79 -20.03
N HIS A 11 2.87 -5.58 -20.86
CA HIS A 11 1.43 -5.78 -20.92
C HIS A 11 1.08 -7.28 -20.84
N LYS A 12 -0.10 -7.61 -20.33
CA LYS A 12 -0.65 -8.97 -20.33
C LYS A 12 -0.85 -9.50 -21.75
N SER A 13 -1.31 -8.63 -22.64
CA SER A 13 -1.41 -8.86 -24.10
C SER A 13 -1.34 -7.50 -24.81
N PRO A 14 -1.19 -7.42 -26.14
CA PRO A 14 -1.06 -6.14 -26.85
C PRO A 14 -2.12 -5.13 -26.43
N GLY A 15 -1.69 -4.01 -25.86
CA GLY A 15 -2.54 -2.92 -25.39
C GLY A 15 -3.31 -3.17 -24.09
N VAL A 16 -3.16 -4.34 -23.45
CA VAL A 16 -3.89 -4.70 -22.22
C VAL A 16 -2.93 -4.70 -21.03
N PRO A 17 -3.07 -3.78 -20.06
CA PRO A 17 -2.23 -3.74 -18.87
C PRO A 17 -2.47 -4.94 -17.96
N TRP A 18 -1.57 -5.15 -17.00
CA TRP A 18 -1.76 -6.12 -15.94
C TRP A 18 -2.79 -5.60 -14.93
N ARG A 19 -3.70 -6.47 -14.50
CA ARG A 19 -4.64 -6.15 -13.42
C ARG A 19 -4.13 -6.72 -12.10
N VAL A 20 -4.08 -5.86 -11.09
CA VAL A 20 -3.63 -6.19 -9.75
C VAL A 20 -4.73 -5.82 -8.76
N ALA A 21 -5.17 -6.79 -7.97
CA ALA A 21 -6.16 -6.57 -6.92
C ALA A 21 -5.46 -6.14 -5.61
N VAL A 22 -6.00 -5.12 -4.97
CA VAL A 22 -5.57 -4.66 -3.64
C VAL A 22 -6.44 -5.34 -2.60
N GLN A 23 -5.83 -6.12 -1.71
CA GLN A 23 -6.55 -6.85 -0.68
C GLN A 23 -7.11 -5.91 0.40
N SER A 24 -8.33 -6.18 0.85
CA SER A 24 -8.90 -5.50 2.02
C SER A 24 -8.32 -6.08 3.32
N PRO A 25 -7.88 -5.23 4.27
CA PRO A 25 -7.41 -5.69 5.58
C PRO A 25 -8.53 -6.25 6.47
N THR A 26 -9.79 -5.99 6.13
CA THR A 26 -10.96 -6.35 6.96
C THR A 26 -11.72 -7.58 6.48
N GLY A 27 -11.24 -8.29 5.46
CA GLY A 27 -11.93 -9.47 4.96
C GLY A 27 -11.41 -10.00 3.63
N PRO A 28 -12.09 -11.01 3.07
CA PRO A 28 -11.67 -11.65 1.82
C PRO A 28 -11.95 -10.80 0.57
N ALA A 29 -12.62 -9.67 0.71
CA ALA A 29 -12.91 -8.77 -0.38
C ALA A 29 -11.67 -7.99 -0.82
N TYR A 30 -11.65 -7.54 -2.08
CA TYR A 30 -10.64 -6.62 -2.58
C TYR A 30 -11.10 -5.18 -2.33
N ALA A 31 -10.15 -4.32 -1.96
CA ALA A 31 -10.38 -2.88 -1.82
C ALA A 31 -10.44 -2.16 -3.18
N GLY A 32 -9.95 -2.81 -4.23
CA GLY A 32 -9.97 -2.29 -5.61
C GLY A 32 -9.07 -3.09 -6.53
N GLU A 33 -9.12 -2.77 -7.80
CA GLU A 33 -8.22 -3.29 -8.83
C GLU A 33 -7.48 -2.14 -9.50
N LEU A 34 -6.23 -2.38 -9.86
CA LEU A 34 -5.39 -1.44 -10.57
C LEU A 34 -4.91 -2.02 -11.90
N SER A 35 -4.80 -1.16 -12.89
CA SER A 35 -4.24 -1.47 -14.21
C SER A 35 -2.81 -0.94 -14.27
N LEU A 36 -1.81 -1.83 -14.29
CA LEU A 36 -0.40 -1.48 -14.24
C LEU A 36 0.36 -1.94 -15.49
N SER A 37 1.24 -1.06 -15.98
CA SER A 37 2.22 -1.35 -17.02
C SER A 37 3.48 -0.54 -16.77
N GLY A 38 4.63 -1.20 -16.64
CA GLY A 38 5.91 -0.55 -16.30
C GLY A 38 5.92 0.09 -14.92
N LYS A 39 5.09 -0.39 -14.00
CA LYS A 39 4.97 0.09 -12.62
C LYS A 39 4.98 -1.09 -11.65
N ALA A 40 5.39 -0.78 -10.42
CA ALA A 40 5.31 -1.71 -9.31
C ALA A 40 4.26 -1.29 -8.29
N ILE A 41 3.76 -2.26 -7.53
CA ILE A 41 2.95 -2.02 -6.33
C ILE A 41 3.44 -2.92 -5.21
N ALA A 42 3.46 -2.39 -3.99
CA ALA A 42 3.67 -3.14 -2.77
C ALA A 42 2.69 -2.70 -1.70
N THR A 43 2.40 -3.57 -0.75
CA THR A 43 1.46 -3.29 0.34
C THR A 43 2.04 -3.71 1.67
N SER A 44 2.14 -2.77 2.61
CA SER A 44 2.41 -3.02 4.02
C SER A 44 1.10 -3.00 4.80
N GLY A 45 0.87 -3.99 5.64
CA GLY A 45 -0.37 -4.11 6.41
C GLY A 45 -0.15 -4.66 7.81
N SER A 46 -1.01 -4.23 8.75
CA SER A 46 -0.95 -4.66 10.15
C SER A 46 -1.62 -6.02 10.39
N TYR A 47 -2.32 -6.57 9.41
CA TYR A 47 -3.21 -7.72 9.57
C TYR A 47 -2.53 -9.09 9.46
N GLU A 48 -1.26 -9.16 9.06
CA GLU A 48 -0.57 -10.44 8.82
C GLU A 48 0.08 -11.00 10.08
N ILE A 49 0.83 -10.19 10.83
CA ILE A 49 1.64 -10.66 11.95
C ILE A 49 1.36 -9.80 13.18
N TYR A 50 0.79 -10.43 14.21
CA TYR A 50 0.60 -9.82 15.52
C TYR A 50 1.43 -10.52 16.58
N TYR A 51 1.93 -9.75 17.55
CA TYR A 51 2.72 -10.25 18.67
C TYR A 51 1.89 -10.46 19.95
N ASP A 52 0.63 -10.01 19.93
CA ASP A 52 -0.27 -10.14 21.08
C ASP A 52 -1.68 -10.59 20.67
N ALA A 53 -2.38 -11.27 21.58
CA ALA A 53 -3.74 -11.76 21.35
C ALA A 53 -4.77 -10.64 21.14
N SER A 54 -4.51 -9.45 21.65
CA SER A 54 -5.37 -8.26 21.47
C SER A 54 -5.16 -7.56 20.13
N ARG A 55 -4.22 -8.03 19.29
CA ARG A 55 -3.89 -7.49 17.97
C ARG A 55 -3.53 -6.00 17.98
N ARG A 56 -2.93 -5.51 19.07
CA ARG A 56 -2.48 -4.13 19.19
C ARG A 56 -1.02 -3.93 18.81
N HIS A 57 -0.23 -5.00 18.89
CA HIS A 57 1.19 -4.99 18.55
C HIS A 57 1.44 -5.88 17.35
N HIS A 58 1.91 -5.28 16.27
CA HIS A 58 2.24 -5.96 15.01
C HIS A 58 3.66 -5.59 14.56
N HIS A 59 4.15 -6.22 13.50
CA HIS A 59 5.54 -6.11 13.05
C HIS A 59 5.94 -4.70 12.56
N LEU A 60 4.98 -3.85 12.19
CA LEU A 60 5.27 -2.45 11.88
C LEU A 60 5.40 -1.67 13.18
N ILE A 61 6.54 -1.05 13.39
CA ILE A 61 6.84 -0.29 14.62
C ILE A 61 7.29 1.11 14.22
N ASN A 62 6.66 2.11 14.82
CA ASN A 62 7.10 3.49 14.70
C ASN A 62 8.37 3.69 15.56
N PRO A 63 9.52 4.01 14.95
CA PRO A 63 10.79 4.10 15.69
C PRO A 63 10.84 5.27 16.70
N VAL A 64 9.97 6.27 16.54
CA VAL A 64 9.90 7.41 17.46
C VAL A 64 9.10 7.07 18.72
N SER A 65 7.93 6.44 18.57
CA SER A 65 7.07 6.06 19.69
C SER A 65 7.38 4.69 20.28
N GLY A 66 8.08 3.82 19.54
CA GLY A 66 8.33 2.43 19.90
C GLY A 66 7.07 1.55 19.89
N SER A 67 5.98 2.04 19.32
CA SER A 67 4.69 1.33 19.27
C SER A 67 4.24 1.04 17.85
N SER A 68 3.34 0.06 17.70
CA SER A 68 2.70 -0.24 16.42
C SER A 68 1.67 0.85 16.09
N PRO A 69 1.68 1.42 14.86
CA PRO A 69 0.69 2.40 14.45
C PRO A 69 -0.68 1.76 14.20
N ALA A 70 -1.75 2.53 14.39
CA ALA A 70 -3.10 2.12 14.03
C ALA A 70 -3.32 2.26 12.51
N VAL A 71 -2.77 1.34 11.73
CA VAL A 71 -2.92 1.29 10.26
C VAL A 71 -3.57 -0.03 9.86
N GLY A 72 -4.44 -0.02 8.88
CA GLY A 72 -4.95 -1.24 8.25
C GLY A 72 -3.97 -1.73 7.20
N SER A 73 -3.85 -1.01 6.09
CA SER A 73 -2.85 -1.26 5.07
C SER A 73 -2.49 0.00 4.29
N VAL A 74 -1.30 0.01 3.73
CA VAL A 74 -0.82 1.05 2.82
C VAL A 74 -0.29 0.39 1.57
N SER A 75 -0.91 0.67 0.43
CA SER A 75 -0.45 0.24 -0.89
C SER A 75 0.19 1.41 -1.60
N VAL A 76 1.35 1.18 -2.22
CA VAL A 76 2.08 2.21 -2.98
C VAL A 76 2.36 1.72 -4.37
N VAL A 77 2.06 2.57 -5.36
CA VAL A 77 2.50 2.40 -6.76
C VAL A 77 3.74 3.26 -6.98
N ALA A 78 4.79 2.66 -7.53
CA ALA A 78 6.06 3.32 -7.80
C ALA A 78 6.73 2.79 -9.08
N GLY A 79 7.92 3.29 -9.40
CA GLY A 79 8.71 2.84 -10.56
C GLY A 79 9.33 1.45 -10.38
N THR A 80 9.67 1.06 -9.16
CA THR A 80 10.28 -0.23 -8.82
C THR A 80 9.61 -0.87 -7.61
N ALA A 81 9.68 -2.21 -7.49
CA ALA A 81 9.12 -2.94 -6.35
C ALA A 81 9.80 -2.53 -5.03
N MET A 82 11.13 -2.38 -5.04
CA MET A 82 11.89 -1.93 -3.87
C MET A 82 11.42 -0.55 -3.36
N GLU A 83 11.17 0.39 -4.27
CA GLU A 83 10.69 1.72 -3.90
C GLU A 83 9.25 1.65 -3.36
N ALA A 84 8.37 0.87 -4.01
CA ALA A 84 7.00 0.68 -3.57
C ALA A 84 6.94 0.09 -2.16
N ASP A 85 7.70 -0.97 -1.89
CA ASP A 85 7.78 -1.64 -0.59
C ASP A 85 8.34 -0.72 0.50
N THR A 86 9.46 -0.04 0.22
CA THR A 86 10.06 0.91 1.15
C THR A 86 9.09 2.02 1.53
N LEU A 87 8.41 2.61 0.54
CA LEU A 87 7.43 3.67 0.79
C LEU A 87 6.18 3.15 1.51
N ALA A 88 5.66 1.97 1.15
CA ALA A 88 4.51 1.39 1.82
C ALA A 88 4.78 1.22 3.33
N THR A 89 5.94 0.70 3.69
CA THR A 89 6.37 0.56 5.08
C THR A 89 6.56 1.92 5.77
N ALA A 90 7.26 2.86 5.13
CA ALA A 90 7.50 4.19 5.71
C ALA A 90 6.20 4.98 5.92
N LEU A 91 5.26 4.92 4.98
CA LEU A 91 3.98 5.61 5.08
C LEU A 91 3.06 4.98 6.13
N SER A 92 3.20 3.68 6.39
CA SER A 92 2.35 2.98 7.37
C SER A 92 2.53 3.45 8.81
N ILE A 93 3.66 4.09 9.12
CA ILE A 93 3.93 4.64 10.46
C ILE A 93 3.48 6.09 10.63
N LEU A 94 2.99 6.73 9.56
CA LEU A 94 2.54 8.13 9.56
C LEU A 94 1.01 8.23 9.67
N PRO A 95 0.50 9.32 10.23
CA PRO A 95 -0.91 9.68 10.07
C PRO A 95 -1.27 9.78 8.58
N PRO A 96 -2.47 9.37 8.13
CA PRO A 96 -2.86 9.40 6.72
C PRO A 96 -2.64 10.75 6.03
N SER A 97 -2.92 11.86 6.71
CA SER A 97 -2.71 13.21 6.18
C SER A 97 -1.25 13.51 5.85
N ASP A 98 -0.32 13.04 6.68
CA ASP A 98 1.11 13.29 6.51
C ASP A 98 1.71 12.34 5.47
N ALA A 99 1.24 11.09 5.44
CA ALA A 99 1.58 10.13 4.40
C ALA A 99 1.18 10.64 3.00
N LEU A 100 -0.05 11.17 2.85
CA LEU A 100 -0.51 11.76 1.59
C LEU A 100 0.33 12.96 1.16
N LYS A 101 0.63 13.88 2.09
CA LYS A 101 1.50 15.04 1.80
C LYS A 101 2.89 14.61 1.33
N LEU A 102 3.47 13.59 1.98
CA LEU A 102 4.77 13.07 1.60
C LEU A 102 4.75 12.52 0.18
N VAL A 103 3.78 11.68 -0.17
CA VAL A 103 3.66 11.08 -1.51
C VAL A 103 3.42 12.14 -2.58
N GLN A 104 2.61 13.16 -2.31
CA GLN A 104 2.39 14.28 -3.24
C GLN A 104 3.68 15.02 -3.59
N GLY A 105 4.67 15.02 -2.70
CA GLY A 105 6.00 15.55 -2.96
C GLY A 105 6.91 14.63 -3.80
N LEU A 106 6.45 13.42 -4.15
CA LEU A 106 7.21 12.40 -4.88
C LEU A 106 6.57 12.11 -6.25
N PRO A 107 6.98 12.79 -7.33
CA PRO A 107 6.36 12.62 -8.64
C PRO A 107 6.36 11.18 -9.13
N GLY A 108 5.23 10.70 -9.65
CA GLY A 108 5.07 9.35 -10.20
C GLY A 108 4.90 8.24 -9.15
N ARG A 109 4.71 8.62 -7.88
CA ARG A 109 4.35 7.73 -6.77
C ARG A 109 2.94 8.06 -6.32
N GLU A 110 2.15 7.01 -6.08
CA GLU A 110 0.77 7.15 -5.61
C GLU A 110 0.52 6.15 -4.48
N CYS A 111 -0.36 6.48 -3.56
CA CYS A 111 -0.70 5.58 -2.46
C CYS A 111 -2.20 5.50 -2.17
N CYS A 112 -2.58 4.37 -1.60
CA CYS A 112 -3.89 4.11 -1.01
C CYS A 112 -3.68 3.61 0.42
N ILE A 113 -4.35 4.24 1.37
CA ILE A 113 -4.29 3.91 2.79
C ILE A 113 -5.68 3.44 3.21
N LEU A 114 -5.75 2.25 3.74
CA LEU A 114 -6.95 1.68 4.34
C LEU A 114 -6.78 1.70 5.85
N SER A 115 -7.60 2.46 6.54
CA SER A 115 -7.56 2.49 8.00
C SER A 115 -8.36 1.35 8.61
N PRO A 116 -8.12 0.98 9.89
CA PRO A 116 -8.80 -0.15 10.54
C PRO A 116 -10.31 0.03 10.66
N ASP A 117 -10.79 1.28 10.67
CA ASP A 117 -12.22 1.63 10.69
C ASP A 117 -12.89 1.60 9.31
N GLY A 118 -12.14 1.21 8.26
CA GLY A 118 -12.64 1.07 6.90
C GLY A 118 -12.58 2.35 6.05
N CYS A 119 -12.04 3.46 6.58
CA CYS A 119 -11.83 4.66 5.77
C CYS A 119 -10.72 4.44 4.74
N ILE A 120 -10.92 5.00 3.54
CA ILE A 120 -9.98 4.93 2.42
C ILE A 120 -9.46 6.32 2.12
N TYR A 121 -8.14 6.46 2.09
CA TYR A 121 -7.45 7.70 1.74
C TYR A 121 -6.54 7.43 0.55
N THR A 122 -6.64 8.24 -0.52
CA THR A 122 -5.81 8.06 -1.71
C THR A 122 -5.12 9.36 -2.09
N SER A 123 -3.92 9.23 -2.67
CA SER A 123 -3.29 10.33 -3.36
C SER A 123 -4.04 10.66 -4.66
N PRO A 124 -3.92 11.90 -5.18
CA PRO A 124 -4.74 12.35 -6.33
C PRO A 124 -4.61 11.52 -7.59
N GLY A 125 -3.40 10.99 -7.87
CA GLY A 125 -3.14 10.19 -9.06
C GLY A 125 -3.50 8.71 -8.93
N TRP A 126 -3.89 8.23 -7.74
CA TRP A 126 -4.23 6.82 -7.53
C TRP A 126 -5.35 6.34 -8.46
N ALA A 127 -6.38 7.17 -8.67
CA ALA A 127 -7.50 6.85 -9.53
C ALA A 127 -7.12 6.65 -11.01
N SER A 128 -5.95 7.11 -11.44
CA SER A 128 -5.46 6.89 -12.81
C SER A 128 -5.07 5.44 -13.10
N PHE A 129 -4.91 4.61 -12.08
CA PHE A 129 -4.60 3.19 -12.19
C PHE A 129 -5.84 2.28 -12.04
N ALA A 130 -6.97 2.84 -11.57
CA ALA A 130 -8.21 2.10 -11.34
C ALA A 130 -8.91 1.67 -12.63
#